data_78c01cc4a37038fded364481d3021ddf
#
_entry.id   78c01cc4a37038fded364481d3021ddf
#
_cell.length_a   1.000
_cell.length_b   1.000
_cell.length_c   1.000
_cell.angle_alpha   90.00
_cell.angle_beta   90.00
_cell.angle_gamma   90.00
#
_symmetry.space_group_name_H-M   'P 1'
#
loop_
_entity.id
_entity.type
_entity.pdbx_description
1 polymer ?
#
loop_
_entity_poly.entity_id
_entity_poly.type
_entity_poly.pdbx_seq_one_letter_code
_entity_poly.pdbx_strand_id
1 'polypeptide(L)'
;MAVRTRKPAAGLIHHSDRGVQYASYLFQEALQKAGLICSMSRKGNCWDNAVAESFFSTLKRELIYPHGVFASKEEARSKIFGYIETWYNRMRKHSALQYLSPSEYEFEKETLSLTKAA
;
A
#
# COMPACT_ATOMS: atom_id res chain seq x y z
N MET A 1 -5.91 -8.82 -3.17
CA MET A 1 -6.63 -7.94 -2.23
C MET A 1 -6.61 -6.49 -2.71
N ALA A 2 -5.45 -5.84 -2.76
CA ALA A 2 -5.36 -4.42 -3.12
C ALA A 2 -5.98 -4.07 -4.48
N VAL A 3 -5.66 -4.80 -5.54
CA VAL A 3 -6.21 -4.56 -6.89
C VAL A 3 -7.74 -4.67 -6.89
N ARG A 4 -8.27 -5.66 -6.16
CA ARG A 4 -9.71 -5.88 -6.08
C ARG A 4 -10.43 -4.75 -5.33
N THR A 5 -9.83 -4.27 -4.25
CA THR A 5 -10.40 -3.22 -3.41
C THR A 5 -10.27 -1.83 -4.04
N ARG A 6 -9.09 -1.53 -4.59
CA ARG A 6 -8.77 -0.20 -5.08
C ARG A 6 -9.12 0.01 -6.56
N LYS A 7 -9.27 -1.08 -7.31
CA LYS A 7 -9.61 -1.07 -8.76
C LYS A 7 -8.78 -0.05 -9.54
N PRO A 8 -7.43 -0.14 -9.50
CA PRO A 8 -6.57 0.85 -10.12
C PRO A 8 -6.76 0.87 -11.64
N ALA A 9 -6.63 2.07 -12.22
CA ALA A 9 -6.61 2.21 -13.67
C ALA A 9 -5.34 1.57 -14.25
N ALA A 10 -5.40 1.18 -15.53
CA ALA A 10 -4.22 0.70 -16.24
C ALA A 10 -3.11 1.76 -16.23
N GLY A 11 -1.87 1.35 -16.10
CA GLY A 11 -0.73 2.23 -16.06
C GLY A 11 -0.28 2.67 -14.66
N LEU A 12 -0.99 2.26 -13.59
CA LEU A 12 -0.52 2.50 -12.24
C LEU A 12 0.81 1.79 -12.00
N ILE A 13 1.77 2.49 -11.41
CA ILE A 13 3.08 1.94 -11.11
C ILE A 13 3.01 1.13 -9.81
N HIS A 14 3.45 -0.12 -9.86
CA HIS A 14 3.70 -0.95 -8.70
C HIS A 14 5.19 -0.98 -8.42
N HIS A 15 5.63 -0.34 -7.35
CA HIS A 15 7.04 -0.31 -6.95
C HIS A 15 7.34 -1.34 -5.87
N SER A 16 8.43 -2.07 -6.03
CA SER A 16 8.92 -3.05 -5.05
C SER A 16 10.45 -3.04 -4.98
N ASP A 17 10.99 -3.75 -4.01
CA ASP A 17 12.41 -4.09 -4.02
C ASP A 17 12.68 -5.20 -5.05
N ARG A 18 13.95 -5.64 -5.13
CA ARG A 18 14.37 -6.72 -6.03
C ARG A 18 14.26 -8.11 -5.40
N GLY A 19 13.39 -8.27 -4.42
CA GLY A 19 13.16 -9.58 -3.79
C GLY A 19 12.74 -10.63 -4.81
N VAL A 20 13.15 -11.89 -4.57
CA VAL A 20 12.90 -13.02 -5.47
C VAL A 20 11.41 -13.18 -5.78
N GLN A 21 10.55 -12.94 -4.80
CA GLN A 21 9.09 -13.03 -4.98
C GLN A 21 8.57 -12.04 -6.01
N TYR A 22 9.05 -10.80 -5.99
CA TYR A 22 8.61 -9.75 -6.91
C TYR A 22 9.18 -9.92 -8.31
N ALA A 23 10.35 -10.55 -8.42
CA ALA A 23 10.97 -10.87 -9.70
C ALA A 23 10.44 -12.17 -10.31
N SER A 24 9.61 -12.94 -9.61
CA SER A 24 9.09 -14.21 -10.11
C SER A 24 8.17 -14.00 -11.31
N TYR A 25 8.14 -15.00 -12.21
CA TYR A 25 7.27 -14.98 -13.38
C TYR A 25 5.79 -14.85 -13.02
N LEU A 26 5.34 -15.56 -11.98
CA LEU A 26 3.94 -15.51 -11.53
C LEU A 26 3.55 -14.11 -11.07
N PHE A 27 4.43 -13.44 -10.34
CA PHE A 27 4.15 -12.08 -9.86
C PHE A 27 4.13 -11.08 -11.02
N GLN A 28 5.10 -11.16 -11.93
CA GLN A 28 5.16 -10.31 -13.11
C GLN A 28 3.94 -10.50 -14.02
N GLU A 29 3.50 -11.74 -14.22
CA GLU A 29 2.28 -12.04 -14.96
C GLU A 29 1.04 -11.43 -14.30
N ALA A 30 0.93 -11.51 -12.98
CA ALA A 30 -0.18 -10.92 -12.23
C ALA A 30 -0.23 -9.40 -12.38
N LEU A 31 0.92 -8.73 -12.34
CA LEU A 31 1.01 -7.28 -12.59
C LEU A 31 0.55 -6.94 -14.01
N GLN A 32 1.01 -7.68 -15.00
CA GLN A 32 0.65 -7.47 -16.39
C GLN A 32 -0.86 -7.65 -16.62
N LYS A 33 -1.46 -8.70 -16.06
CA LYS A 33 -2.91 -8.94 -16.14
C LYS A 33 -3.73 -7.84 -15.50
N ALA A 34 -3.21 -7.25 -14.42
CA ALA A 34 -3.86 -6.12 -13.74
C ALA A 34 -3.64 -4.77 -14.44
N GLY A 35 -2.83 -4.73 -15.50
CA GLY A 35 -2.49 -3.51 -16.22
C GLY A 35 -1.53 -2.60 -15.47
N LEU A 36 -0.78 -3.13 -14.50
CA LEU A 36 0.16 -2.37 -13.68
C LEU A 36 1.55 -2.35 -14.31
N ILE A 37 2.25 -1.24 -14.10
CA ILE A 37 3.64 -1.08 -14.56
C ILE A 37 4.58 -1.48 -13.41
N CYS A 38 5.48 -2.43 -13.68
CA CYS A 38 6.48 -2.85 -12.70
C CYS A 38 7.60 -1.83 -12.59
N SER A 39 7.91 -1.45 -11.35
CA SER A 39 9.08 -0.64 -11.02
C SER A 39 9.79 -1.31 -9.85
N MET A 40 11.11 -1.50 -9.96
CA MET A 40 11.91 -2.10 -8.90
C MET A 40 12.95 -1.11 -8.41
N SER A 41 13.23 -1.15 -7.09
CA SER A 41 14.27 -0.34 -6.49
C SER A 41 15.65 -0.67 -7.07
N ARG A 42 16.54 0.29 -7.03
CA ARG A 42 17.94 0.09 -7.41
C ARG A 42 18.60 -0.87 -6.41
N LYS A 43 19.50 -1.69 -6.92
CA LYS A 43 20.23 -2.66 -6.08
C LYS A 43 20.98 -1.93 -4.95
N GLY A 44 20.73 -2.35 -3.71
CA GLY A 44 21.40 -1.80 -2.54
C GLY A 44 20.97 -0.39 -2.13
N ASN A 45 19.90 0.17 -2.70
CA ASN A 45 19.40 1.49 -2.35
C ASN A 45 18.20 1.39 -1.40
N CYS A 46 18.45 1.60 -0.10
CA CYS A 46 17.40 1.54 0.93
C CYS A 46 16.39 2.70 0.85
N TRP A 47 16.76 3.84 0.28
CA TRP A 47 15.87 5.00 0.17
C TRP A 47 14.70 4.74 -0.76
N ASP A 48 14.89 3.89 -1.77
CA ASP A 48 13.84 3.56 -2.74
C ASP A 48 12.64 2.84 -2.09
N ASN A 49 12.82 2.24 -0.90
CA ASN A 49 11.81 1.44 -0.21
C ASN A 49 11.36 2.06 1.13
N ALA A 50 11.86 3.22 1.50
CA ALA A 50 11.65 3.81 2.83
C ALA A 50 10.17 4.00 3.18
N VAL A 51 9.32 4.36 2.21
CA VAL A 51 7.89 4.57 2.44
C VAL A 51 7.19 3.25 2.80
N ALA A 52 7.47 2.18 2.07
CA ALA A 52 6.91 0.86 2.36
C ALA A 52 7.40 0.32 3.71
N GLU A 53 8.68 0.50 4.01
CA GLU A 53 9.25 0.10 5.30
C GLU A 53 8.61 0.85 6.47
N SER A 54 8.32 2.13 6.29
CA SER A 54 7.60 2.95 7.27
C SER A 54 6.19 2.39 7.55
N PHE A 55 5.48 1.97 6.50
CA PHE A 55 4.17 1.34 6.68
C PHE A 55 4.27 0.06 7.52
N PHE A 56 5.20 -0.84 7.18
CA PHE A 56 5.35 -2.09 7.93
C PHE A 56 5.77 -1.85 9.37
N SER A 57 6.62 -0.88 9.62
CA SER A 57 6.99 -0.50 10.99
C SER A 57 5.76 -0.04 11.79
N THR A 58 4.91 0.77 11.18
CA THR A 58 3.68 1.25 11.80
C THR A 58 2.70 0.09 12.06
N LEU A 59 2.49 -0.78 11.08
CA LEU A 59 1.63 -1.96 11.21
C LEU A 59 2.07 -2.85 12.37
N LYS A 60 3.36 -3.10 12.50
CA LYS A 60 3.91 -3.92 13.58
C LYS A 60 3.64 -3.28 14.95
N ARG A 61 3.92 -1.99 15.09
CA ARG A 61 3.73 -1.30 16.37
C ARG A 61 2.27 -1.14 16.78
N GLU A 62 1.40 -0.87 15.83
CA GLU A 62 -0.01 -0.54 16.12
C GLU A 62 -0.92 -1.75 16.15
N LEU A 63 -0.63 -2.80 15.38
CA LEU A 63 -1.45 -4.00 15.31
C LEU A 63 -0.74 -5.27 15.78
N ILE A 64 0.40 -5.61 15.18
CA ILE A 64 0.98 -6.94 15.36
C ILE A 64 1.46 -7.16 16.80
N TYR A 65 2.27 -6.27 17.32
CA TYR A 65 2.82 -6.42 18.67
C TYR A 65 1.75 -6.34 19.76
N PRO A 66 0.79 -5.39 19.71
CA PRO A 66 -0.30 -5.38 20.70
C PRO A 66 -1.21 -6.61 20.65
N HIS A 67 -1.49 -7.14 19.46
CA HIS A 67 -2.35 -8.31 19.30
C HIS A 67 -1.65 -9.60 19.76
N GLY A 68 -0.36 -9.73 19.51
CA GLY A 68 0.40 -10.97 19.76
C GLY A 68 0.27 -11.95 18.60
N VAL A 69 0.33 -13.24 18.92
CA VAL A 69 0.27 -14.32 17.93
C VAL A 69 -1.16 -14.48 17.42
N PHE A 70 -1.33 -14.55 16.09
CA PHE A 70 -2.60 -14.86 15.48
C PHE A 70 -2.87 -16.37 15.52
N ALA A 71 -4.13 -16.76 15.74
CA ALA A 71 -4.54 -18.15 15.80
C ALA A 71 -4.47 -18.85 14.43
N SER A 72 -4.64 -18.09 13.33
CA SER A 72 -4.65 -18.64 11.98
C SER A 72 -4.25 -17.56 10.96
N LYS A 73 -3.94 -17.99 9.72
CA LYS A 73 -3.71 -17.08 8.61
C LYS A 73 -4.96 -16.26 8.28
N GLU A 74 -6.11 -16.87 8.40
CA GLU A 74 -7.41 -16.21 8.18
C GLU A 74 -7.64 -15.09 9.17
N GLU A 75 -7.35 -15.33 10.45
CA GLU A 75 -7.43 -14.30 11.50
C GLU A 75 -6.47 -13.15 11.19
N ALA A 76 -5.21 -13.46 10.88
CA ALA A 76 -4.21 -12.45 10.53
C ALA A 76 -4.67 -11.60 9.35
N ARG A 77 -5.16 -12.24 8.30
CA ARG A 77 -5.67 -11.54 7.10
C ARG A 77 -6.82 -10.61 7.45
N SER A 78 -7.78 -11.09 8.22
CA SER A 78 -8.96 -10.29 8.64
C SER A 78 -8.55 -9.08 9.48
N LYS A 79 -7.67 -9.26 10.44
CA LYS A 79 -7.22 -8.19 11.32
C LYS A 79 -6.39 -7.14 10.57
N ILE A 80 -5.48 -7.57 9.70
CA ILE A 80 -4.67 -6.68 8.88
C ILE A 80 -5.55 -5.91 7.89
N PHE A 81 -6.49 -6.58 7.22
CA PHE A 81 -7.42 -5.93 6.31
C PHE A 81 -8.26 -4.88 7.03
N GLY A 82 -8.81 -5.22 8.18
CA GLY A 82 -9.58 -4.28 9.00
C GLY A 82 -8.75 -3.08 9.43
N TYR A 83 -7.52 -3.29 9.87
CA TYR A 83 -6.60 -2.22 10.24
C TYR A 83 -6.35 -1.27 9.07
N ILE A 84 -6.05 -1.80 7.88
CA ILE A 84 -5.74 -0.99 6.70
C ILE A 84 -6.98 -0.21 6.25
N GLU A 85 -8.12 -0.88 6.08
CA GLU A 85 -9.28 -0.28 5.43
C GLU A 85 -10.11 0.62 6.36
N THR A 86 -10.18 0.31 7.66
CA THR A 86 -11.01 1.08 8.59
C THR A 86 -10.22 2.10 9.40
N TRP A 87 -8.97 1.83 9.70
CA TRP A 87 -8.15 2.72 10.52
C TRP A 87 -7.09 3.46 9.73
N TYR A 88 -6.15 2.72 9.11
CA TYR A 88 -4.98 3.32 8.47
C TYR A 88 -5.39 4.28 7.34
N ASN A 89 -6.18 3.82 6.40
CA ASN A 89 -6.54 4.61 5.23
C ASN A 89 -7.54 5.72 5.55
N ARG A 90 -8.45 5.52 6.49
CA ARG A 90 -9.54 6.47 6.76
C ARG A 90 -9.29 7.41 7.91
N MET A 91 -8.58 6.95 8.94
CA MET A 91 -8.51 7.66 10.21
C MET A 91 -7.10 8.10 10.60
N ARG A 92 -6.07 7.32 10.24
CA ARG A 92 -4.72 7.57 10.71
C ARG A 92 -4.12 8.79 10.03
N LYS A 93 -3.75 9.79 10.83
CA LYS A 93 -3.12 11.03 10.34
C LYS A 93 -1.64 10.80 10.03
N HIS A 94 -1.16 11.42 8.96
CA HIS A 94 0.23 11.32 8.51
C HIS A 94 0.84 12.70 8.33
N SER A 95 1.96 12.97 8.98
CA SER A 95 2.65 14.25 8.85
C SER A 95 3.08 14.53 7.40
N ALA A 96 3.53 13.50 6.68
CA ALA A 96 3.90 13.63 5.28
C ALA A 96 2.72 13.95 4.35
N LEU A 97 1.49 13.76 4.80
CA LEU A 97 0.26 14.08 4.08
C LEU A 97 -0.46 15.30 4.69
N GLN A 98 0.29 16.21 5.30
CA GLN A 98 -0.28 17.40 5.95
C GLN A 98 -1.27 17.04 7.07
N TYR A 99 -1.00 15.97 7.81
CA TYR A 99 -1.85 15.43 8.88
C TYR A 99 -3.22 14.97 8.42
N LEU A 100 -3.35 14.62 7.14
CA LEU A 100 -4.53 13.95 6.60
C LEU A 100 -4.36 12.44 6.66
N SER A 101 -5.45 11.70 6.64
CA SER A 101 -5.40 10.29 6.36
C SER A 101 -5.17 10.04 4.87
N PRO A 102 -4.71 8.83 4.46
CA PRO A 102 -4.56 8.52 3.04
C PRO A 102 -5.83 8.79 2.21
N SER A 103 -7.00 8.40 2.70
CA SER A 103 -8.26 8.64 1.99
C SER A 103 -8.63 10.11 1.87
N GLU A 104 -8.42 10.89 2.93
CA GLU A 104 -8.63 12.34 2.89
C GLU A 104 -7.69 13.01 1.89
N TYR A 105 -6.43 12.61 1.88
CA TYR A 105 -5.44 13.14 0.94
C TYR A 105 -5.81 12.83 -0.51
N GLU A 106 -6.19 11.59 -0.79
CA GLU A 106 -6.63 11.19 -2.15
C GLU A 106 -7.85 12.00 -2.59
N PHE A 107 -8.85 12.12 -1.72
CA PHE A 107 -10.06 12.90 -2.02
C PHE A 107 -9.74 14.34 -2.36
N GLU A 108 -8.87 14.99 -1.60
CA GLU A 108 -8.44 16.36 -1.90
C GLU A 108 -7.72 16.48 -3.25
N LYS A 109 -6.85 15.52 -3.57
CA LYS A 109 -6.12 15.51 -4.84
C LYS A 109 -7.04 15.28 -6.03
N GLU A 110 -8.00 14.39 -5.91
CA GLU A 110 -9.01 14.14 -6.93
C GLU A 110 -9.88 15.40 -7.16
N THR A 111 -10.32 16.04 -6.09
CA THR A 111 -11.13 17.26 -6.17
C THR A 111 -10.35 18.39 -6.86
N LEU A 112 -9.08 18.59 -6.51
CA LEU A 112 -8.23 19.59 -7.17
C LEU A 112 -8.01 19.27 -8.64
N SER A 113 -7.84 18.01 -9.02
CA SER A 113 -7.69 17.58 -10.40
C SER A 113 -8.94 17.88 -11.21
N LEU A 114 -10.12 17.58 -10.69
CA LEU A 114 -11.42 17.89 -11.33
C LEU A 114 -11.61 19.38 -11.49
N THR A 115 -11.28 20.18 -10.49
CA THR A 115 -11.37 21.64 -10.53
C THR A 115 -10.46 22.24 -11.60
N LYS A 116 -9.25 21.71 -11.77
CA LYS A 116 -8.30 22.16 -12.80
C LYS A 116 -8.73 21.72 -14.20
N ALA A 117 -9.43 20.61 -14.33
CA ALA A 117 -9.93 20.12 -15.62
C ALA A 117 -11.18 20.91 -16.10
N ALA A 118 -11.88 21.55 -15.20
CA ALA A 118 -13.03 22.39 -15.50
C ALA A 118 -12.59 23.81 -15.86
#